data_efb12144abc66047b5b335739a891c59
#
_entry.id   efb12144abc66047b5b335739a891c59
#
_cell.length_a   1.000
_cell.length_b   1.000
_cell.length_c   1.000
_cell.angle_alpha   90.00
_cell.angle_beta   90.00
_cell.angle_gamma   90.00
#
_symmetry.space_group_name_H-M   'P 1'
#
loop_
_entity.id
_entity.type
_entity.pdbx_description
1 polymer ?
#
loop_
_entity_poly.entity_id
_entity_poly.type
_entity_poly.pdbx_seq_one_letter_code
_entity_poly.pdbx_strand_id
1 'polypeptide(L)'
;MEPQRSTRVPSGTTGLDAVLDGGFISGQTAIVTGGPGSGKTVLALQFLAAGDAGLYIGFEEREPDIRANAATLGIDLSDVSILDLSASGERFFEDEEYTIFPHEEVEGEEMLDRIADTIDEEDPDRLVIDPLSELRSLVPDDYRFRRNISSLINELKQRDVTTLCTTQSGDGSDRDLQFLGDTTIEIDRSTERRTLEVTKSRGSDAASGRHTHRIEGETGGRVYPKLVPGDHNRERDRTQLSSGIAELDALLNGGIKTGSVTIISGPSGVGKTTVGSLFLEATAETDRHAVGYLFEELRDDYLYRADALGLDVRSHHESGALGLTEIESLTRSADEFAHDVRQAVEEDDADLVMIDGIPGYRLALRGDETGKALNRELHALCRYCKRMGVTVVLIDEVRNLTGDLTPTDQQISYLADNILFLRYIERMGSIEKVIGVLKKRFGDFERSLRELEISEGGVDVGDRLTGMRGLLTGIPEEVDDMG
;
A
#
# COMPACT_ATOMS: atom_id res chain seq x y z
N MET A 1 13.79 28.58 20.96
CA MET A 1 14.34 27.28 21.32
C MET A 1 13.67 26.28 20.39
N GLU A 2 14.38 25.83 19.37
CA GLU A 2 13.87 24.70 18.57
C GLU A 2 13.71 23.49 19.51
N PRO A 3 12.60 22.73 19.43
CA PRO A 3 12.47 21.51 20.20
C PRO A 3 13.61 20.58 19.76
N GLN A 4 14.42 20.14 20.71
CA GLN A 4 15.41 19.08 20.47
C GLN A 4 14.62 17.88 19.91
N ARG A 5 14.86 17.51 18.64
CA ARG A 5 14.33 16.27 18.08
C ARG A 5 14.95 15.12 18.89
N SER A 6 14.10 14.31 19.50
CA SER A 6 14.53 13.09 20.19
C SER A 6 15.29 12.20 19.22
N THR A 7 16.35 11.57 19.70
CA THR A 7 17.11 10.59 18.89
C THR A 7 16.19 9.45 18.47
N ARG A 8 16.27 9.03 17.21
CA ARG A 8 15.46 7.95 16.64
C ARG A 8 16.28 6.69 16.46
N VAL A 9 15.64 5.57 16.75
CA VAL A 9 16.19 4.23 16.62
C VAL A 9 15.40 3.51 15.50
N PRO A 10 16.08 2.99 14.45
CA PRO A 10 15.40 2.27 13.38
C PRO A 10 14.63 1.06 13.90
N SER A 11 13.45 0.82 13.35
CA SER A 11 12.63 -0.35 13.69
C SER A 11 13.16 -1.65 13.08
N GLY A 12 14.05 -1.56 12.08
CA GLY A 12 14.49 -2.71 11.30
C GLY A 12 13.43 -3.24 10.32
N THR A 13 12.21 -2.75 10.40
CA THR A 13 11.11 -3.17 9.52
C THR A 13 10.90 -2.12 8.44
N THR A 14 11.12 -2.52 7.18
CA THR A 14 10.96 -1.61 6.03
C THR A 14 9.57 -0.96 6.03
N GLY A 15 9.53 0.37 5.93
CA GLY A 15 8.31 1.17 5.91
C GLY A 15 7.73 1.50 7.29
N LEU A 16 8.08 0.78 8.36
CA LEU A 16 7.60 1.09 9.71
C LEU A 16 8.17 2.40 10.25
N ASP A 17 9.41 2.72 9.92
CA ASP A 17 10.02 3.99 10.34
C ASP A 17 9.29 5.20 9.76
N ALA A 18 8.75 5.09 8.54
CA ALA A 18 7.92 6.14 7.96
C ALA A 18 6.59 6.30 8.72
N VAL A 19 6.02 5.21 9.24
CA VAL A 19 4.81 5.26 10.09
C VAL A 19 5.10 5.88 11.45
N LEU A 20 6.31 5.62 12.01
CA LEU A 20 6.77 6.11 13.32
C LEU A 20 7.43 7.51 13.27
N ASP A 21 7.39 8.21 12.14
CA ASP A 21 8.06 9.52 11.96
C ASP A 21 9.58 9.42 12.20
N GLY A 22 10.21 8.40 11.63
CA GLY A 22 11.65 8.16 11.64
C GLY A 22 12.14 7.06 12.58
N GLY A 23 11.25 6.22 13.10
CA GLY A 23 11.58 5.09 13.99
C GLY A 23 11.17 5.29 15.44
N PHE A 24 11.59 4.39 16.32
CA PHE A 24 11.34 4.49 17.75
C PHE A 24 12.14 5.64 18.38
N ILE A 25 11.65 6.21 19.46
CA ILE A 25 12.41 7.20 20.25
C ILE A 25 13.37 6.44 21.18
N SER A 26 14.67 6.81 21.17
CA SER A 26 15.70 6.21 22.03
C SER A 26 15.28 6.20 23.50
N GLY A 27 15.55 5.10 24.19
CA GLY A 27 15.24 4.91 25.61
C GLY A 27 13.75 4.81 25.93
N GLN A 28 12.86 4.71 24.92
CA GLN A 28 11.43 4.49 25.15
C GLN A 28 11.03 3.03 25.00
N THR A 29 9.87 2.70 25.60
CA THR A 29 9.29 1.36 25.51
C THR A 29 8.14 1.34 24.51
N ALA A 30 8.22 0.43 23.54
CA ALA A 30 7.15 0.10 22.61
C ALA A 30 6.45 -1.19 23.02
N ILE A 31 5.12 -1.20 22.97
CA ILE A 31 4.29 -2.41 23.15
C ILE A 31 3.70 -2.80 21.81
N VAL A 32 3.96 -4.02 21.36
CA VAL A 32 3.38 -4.61 20.16
C VAL A 32 2.34 -5.65 20.57
N THR A 33 1.10 -5.40 20.22
CA THR A 33 -0.02 -6.30 20.56
C THR A 33 -0.62 -6.91 19.30
N GLY A 34 -1.12 -8.12 19.40
CA GLY A 34 -1.76 -8.80 18.28
C GLY A 34 -2.08 -10.27 18.59
N GLY A 35 -2.98 -10.86 17.79
CA GLY A 35 -3.32 -12.27 17.91
C GLY A 35 -2.15 -13.22 17.59
N PRO A 36 -2.30 -14.53 17.85
CA PRO A 36 -1.32 -15.54 17.46
C PRO A 36 -1.04 -15.47 15.95
N GLY A 37 0.24 -15.59 15.56
CA GLY A 37 0.67 -15.56 14.16
C GLY A 37 0.46 -14.22 13.43
N SER A 38 0.23 -13.12 14.16
CA SER A 38 0.12 -11.78 13.56
C SER A 38 1.47 -11.22 13.08
N GLY A 39 2.60 -11.69 13.64
CA GLY A 39 3.95 -11.26 13.24
C GLY A 39 4.66 -10.39 14.28
N LYS A 40 4.21 -10.39 15.55
CA LYS A 40 4.83 -9.66 16.66
C LYS A 40 6.31 -10.00 16.83
N THR A 41 6.60 -11.31 16.94
CA THR A 41 7.96 -11.83 17.09
C THR A 41 8.85 -11.46 15.90
N VAL A 42 8.32 -11.49 14.67
CA VAL A 42 9.09 -11.09 13.46
C VAL A 42 9.51 -9.62 13.56
N LEU A 43 8.58 -8.73 13.91
CA LEU A 43 8.87 -7.31 14.12
C LEU A 43 9.89 -7.11 15.25
N ALA A 44 9.77 -7.87 16.34
CA ALA A 44 10.69 -7.81 17.48
C ALA A 44 12.11 -8.27 17.09
N LEU A 45 12.26 -9.35 16.33
CA LEU A 45 13.55 -9.84 15.85
C LEU A 45 14.21 -8.87 14.86
N GLN A 46 13.44 -8.28 13.93
CA GLN A 46 13.95 -7.25 13.02
C GLN A 46 14.40 -5.99 13.78
N PHE A 47 13.70 -5.62 14.86
CA PHE A 47 14.10 -4.50 15.70
C PHE A 47 15.47 -4.75 16.34
N LEU A 48 15.73 -5.96 16.85
CA LEU A 48 17.05 -6.30 17.42
C LEU A 48 18.14 -6.37 16.35
N ALA A 49 17.86 -7.04 15.23
CA ALA A 49 18.81 -7.19 14.14
C ALA A 49 19.28 -5.85 13.51
N ALA A 50 18.54 -4.78 13.74
CA ALA A 50 18.90 -3.44 13.28
C ALA A 50 19.74 -2.62 14.28
N GLY A 51 20.18 -3.22 15.40
CA GLY A 51 21.04 -2.63 16.44
C GLY A 51 22.41 -3.29 16.51
N ASP A 52 23.29 -2.72 17.32
CA ASP A 52 24.66 -3.22 17.54
C ASP A 52 24.76 -4.15 18.75
N ALA A 53 23.91 -3.96 19.78
CA ALA A 53 23.90 -4.74 21.01
C ALA A 53 22.45 -5.07 21.41
N GLY A 54 21.92 -6.17 20.88
CA GLY A 54 20.54 -6.60 21.10
C GLY A 54 20.43 -7.73 22.13
N LEU A 55 19.46 -7.64 23.04
CA LEU A 55 19.09 -8.74 23.95
C LEU A 55 17.64 -9.16 23.71
N TYR A 56 17.42 -10.43 23.41
CA TYR A 56 16.10 -11.06 23.32
C TYR A 56 15.83 -11.90 24.57
N ILE A 57 14.73 -11.65 25.24
CA ILE A 57 14.22 -12.47 26.36
C ILE A 57 12.99 -13.21 25.87
N GLY A 58 13.11 -14.53 25.71
CA GLY A 58 12.08 -15.40 25.17
C GLY A 58 11.53 -16.40 26.19
N PHE A 59 10.20 -16.57 26.19
CA PHE A 59 9.51 -17.49 27.13
C PHE A 59 8.85 -18.67 26.43
N GLU A 60 8.55 -18.60 25.14
CA GLU A 60 7.77 -19.62 24.42
C GLU A 60 8.61 -20.51 23.53
N GLU A 61 9.64 -19.96 22.88
CA GLU A 61 10.47 -20.67 21.90
C GLU A 61 11.91 -20.80 22.39
N ARG A 62 12.57 -21.92 22.09
CA ARG A 62 13.99 -22.13 22.42
C ARG A 62 14.89 -21.35 21.48
N GLU A 63 16.05 -20.94 21.96
CA GLU A 63 17.03 -20.18 21.18
C GLU A 63 17.34 -20.80 19.80
N PRO A 64 17.60 -22.12 19.63
CA PRO A 64 17.85 -22.69 18.31
C PRO A 64 16.68 -22.53 17.34
N ASP A 65 15.45 -22.62 17.85
CA ASP A 65 14.23 -22.48 17.05
C ASP A 65 14.01 -21.02 16.62
N ILE A 66 14.26 -20.06 17.53
CA ILE A 66 14.22 -18.61 17.27
C ILE A 66 15.23 -18.26 16.15
N ARG A 67 16.49 -18.73 16.26
CA ARG A 67 17.52 -18.45 15.25
C ARG A 67 17.19 -19.09 13.89
N ALA A 68 16.66 -20.33 13.88
CA ALA A 68 16.24 -21.01 12.66
C ALA A 68 15.08 -20.26 11.98
N ASN A 69 14.07 -19.84 12.75
CA ASN A 69 12.92 -19.08 12.25
C ASN A 69 13.36 -17.72 11.68
N ALA A 70 14.25 -17.00 12.39
CA ALA A 70 14.82 -15.74 11.93
C ALA A 70 15.58 -15.88 10.60
N ALA A 71 16.45 -16.91 10.49
CA ALA A 71 17.22 -17.19 9.28
C ALA A 71 16.32 -17.48 8.07
N THR A 72 15.19 -18.17 8.26
CA THR A 72 14.20 -18.43 7.19
C THR A 72 13.57 -17.14 6.65
N LEU A 73 13.52 -16.12 7.49
CA LEU A 73 12.99 -14.79 7.15
C LEU A 73 14.09 -13.79 6.74
N GLY A 74 15.34 -14.25 6.57
CA GLY A 74 16.46 -13.37 6.21
C GLY A 74 16.88 -12.40 7.33
N ILE A 75 16.53 -12.69 8.59
CA ILE A 75 16.89 -11.88 9.75
C ILE A 75 18.17 -12.45 10.37
N ASP A 76 19.24 -11.67 10.39
CA ASP A 76 20.51 -12.04 11.01
C ASP A 76 20.50 -11.67 12.51
N LEU A 77 20.66 -12.68 13.35
CA LEU A 77 20.73 -12.55 14.80
C LEU A 77 22.13 -12.89 15.36
N SER A 78 23.19 -12.83 14.53
CA SER A 78 24.56 -13.17 14.96
C SER A 78 25.05 -12.32 16.13
N ASP A 79 24.68 -11.05 16.15
CA ASP A 79 25.07 -10.07 17.17
C ASP A 79 23.99 -9.87 18.26
N VAL A 80 22.99 -10.78 18.31
CA VAL A 80 21.91 -10.72 19.30
C VAL A 80 22.10 -11.79 20.36
N SER A 81 22.19 -11.38 21.62
CA SER A 81 22.15 -12.27 22.79
C SER A 81 20.73 -12.73 23.05
N ILE A 82 20.55 -14.03 23.35
CA ILE A 82 19.24 -14.62 23.63
C ILE A 82 19.24 -15.23 25.01
N LEU A 83 18.37 -14.72 25.89
CA LEU A 83 18.02 -15.35 27.15
C LEU A 83 16.80 -16.23 26.93
N ASP A 84 17.04 -17.54 26.83
CA ASP A 84 16.01 -18.54 26.67
C ASP A 84 15.45 -18.93 28.05
N LEU A 85 14.20 -18.55 28.29
CA LEU A 85 13.43 -18.88 29.50
C LEU A 85 12.27 -19.82 29.17
N SER A 86 12.22 -20.41 27.97
CA SER A 86 11.26 -21.43 27.61
C SER A 86 11.40 -22.62 28.55
N ALA A 87 10.28 -23.19 29.02
CA ALA A 87 10.28 -24.34 29.92
C ALA A 87 11.05 -25.49 29.26
N SER A 88 12.32 -25.63 29.62
CA SER A 88 13.12 -26.80 29.20
C SER A 88 12.44 -28.04 29.74
N GLY A 89 12.09 -28.97 28.85
CA GLY A 89 11.38 -30.20 29.17
C GLY A 89 12.14 -31.21 30.07
N GLU A 90 13.19 -30.76 30.79
CA GLU A 90 13.96 -31.59 31.71
C GLU A 90 13.27 -31.83 33.06
N ARG A 91 12.25 -31.01 33.44
CA ARG A 91 11.59 -31.17 34.75
C ARG A 91 10.25 -31.89 34.73
N PHE A 92 9.77 -32.36 33.60
CA PHE A 92 8.49 -33.11 33.56
C PHE A 92 8.57 -34.49 34.21
N PHE A 93 9.76 -34.97 34.59
CA PHE A 93 10.03 -36.31 35.16
C PHE A 93 10.86 -36.30 36.46
N GLU A 94 11.10 -35.14 37.10
CA GLU A 94 11.74 -35.13 38.42
C GLU A 94 10.69 -35.08 39.53
N ASP A 95 10.85 -36.00 40.50
CA ASP A 95 9.95 -36.28 41.61
C ASP A 95 9.75 -35.05 42.54
N GLU A 96 8.52 -34.88 43.01
CA GLU A 96 8.10 -33.91 44.04
C GLU A 96 8.91 -34.08 45.34
N GLU A 97 9.93 -33.23 45.58
CA GLU A 97 10.46 -33.00 46.92
C GLU A 97 9.63 -31.89 47.61
N TYR A 98 9.07 -32.20 48.76
CA TYR A 98 8.28 -31.31 49.60
C TYR A 98 9.12 -30.13 50.09
N THR A 99 8.92 -28.92 49.55
CA THR A 99 9.40 -27.64 50.11
C THR A 99 8.26 -26.90 50.82
N ILE A 100 8.61 -26.13 51.86
CA ILE A 100 7.65 -25.46 52.77
C ILE A 100 7.06 -24.16 52.14
N PHE A 101 7.58 -23.73 50.98
CA PHE A 101 7.09 -22.57 50.24
C PHE A 101 6.47 -23.01 48.90
N PRO A 102 5.47 -22.30 48.40
CA PRO A 102 4.96 -22.58 47.04
C PRO A 102 6.14 -22.47 46.03
N HIS A 103 6.43 -23.52 45.29
CA HIS A 103 7.50 -23.58 44.30
C HIS A 103 7.45 -22.41 43.31
N GLU A 104 6.25 -21.97 42.93
CA GLU A 104 5.99 -20.87 42.01
C GLU A 104 6.57 -19.51 42.49
N GLU A 105 6.59 -19.21 43.78
CA GLU A 105 7.14 -17.93 44.29
C GLU A 105 8.66 -17.90 44.24
N VAL A 106 9.36 -19.01 44.55
CA VAL A 106 10.81 -19.11 44.56
C VAL A 106 11.38 -19.12 43.14
N GLU A 107 10.76 -19.88 42.26
CA GLU A 107 11.14 -19.94 40.83
C GLU A 107 10.91 -18.61 40.11
N GLY A 108 9.87 -17.87 40.46
CA GLY A 108 9.59 -16.54 39.92
C GLY A 108 10.63 -15.49 40.29
N GLU A 109 11.11 -15.48 41.58
CA GLU A 109 12.15 -14.56 42.03
C GLU A 109 13.51 -14.89 41.37
N GLU A 110 13.90 -16.17 41.27
CA GLU A 110 15.14 -16.59 40.60
C GLU A 110 15.12 -16.23 39.09
N MET A 111 14.00 -16.28 38.45
CA MET A 111 13.88 -15.93 37.01
C MET A 111 13.98 -14.41 36.81
N LEU A 112 13.38 -13.62 37.68
CA LEU A 112 13.50 -12.15 37.65
C LEU A 112 14.95 -11.71 37.92
N ASP A 113 15.66 -12.37 38.88
CA ASP A 113 17.07 -12.11 39.13
C ASP A 113 17.94 -12.46 37.90
N ARG A 114 17.69 -13.59 37.25
CA ARG A 114 18.38 -13.94 35.99
C ARG A 114 18.18 -12.90 34.88
N ILE A 115 16.96 -12.39 34.74
CA ILE A 115 16.67 -11.31 33.75
C ILE A 115 17.50 -10.08 34.09
N ALA A 116 17.51 -9.65 35.37
CA ALA A 116 18.25 -8.48 35.81
C ALA A 116 19.76 -8.66 35.61
N ASP A 117 20.33 -9.79 36.05
CA ASP A 117 21.74 -10.11 35.89
C ASP A 117 22.14 -10.12 34.40
N THR A 118 21.32 -10.74 33.51
CA THR A 118 21.63 -10.77 32.08
C THR A 118 21.59 -9.37 31.45
N ILE A 119 20.64 -8.52 31.84
CA ILE A 119 20.59 -7.11 31.37
C ILE A 119 21.85 -6.33 31.87
N ASP A 120 22.31 -6.61 33.06
CA ASP A 120 23.52 -5.98 33.62
C ASP A 120 24.82 -6.45 32.96
N GLU A 121 24.88 -7.74 32.58
CA GLU A 121 26.06 -8.35 31.94
C GLU A 121 26.17 -7.95 30.46
N GLU A 122 25.05 -7.95 29.73
CA GLU A 122 25.02 -7.68 28.28
C GLU A 122 25.01 -6.18 27.96
N ASP A 123 24.56 -5.32 28.87
CA ASP A 123 24.40 -3.86 28.70
C ASP A 123 23.81 -3.46 27.33
N PRO A 124 22.62 -3.96 26.98
CA PRO A 124 22.08 -3.85 25.61
C PRO A 124 21.60 -2.42 25.31
N ASP A 125 21.73 -1.98 24.06
CA ASP A 125 21.08 -0.77 23.54
C ASP A 125 19.63 -1.03 23.13
N ARG A 126 19.30 -2.29 22.81
CA ARG A 126 17.95 -2.76 22.42
C ARG A 126 17.56 -4.01 23.19
N LEU A 127 16.38 -3.98 23.75
CA LEU A 127 15.83 -5.12 24.49
C LEU A 127 14.48 -5.54 23.91
N VAL A 128 14.26 -6.84 23.76
CA VAL A 128 12.96 -7.44 23.47
C VAL A 128 12.54 -8.36 24.59
N ILE A 129 11.25 -8.28 24.98
CA ILE A 129 10.59 -9.23 25.90
C ILE A 129 9.41 -9.85 25.16
N ASP A 130 9.48 -11.14 24.87
CA ASP A 130 8.50 -11.85 24.01
C ASP A 130 8.01 -13.17 24.63
N PRO A 131 6.77 -13.21 25.13
CA PRO A 131 5.88 -12.07 25.38
C PRO A 131 5.97 -11.55 26.83
N LEU A 132 5.71 -10.26 27.03
CA LEU A 132 5.69 -9.61 28.34
C LEU A 132 4.64 -10.23 29.30
N SER A 133 3.56 -10.80 28.75
CA SER A 133 2.49 -11.44 29.54
C SER A 133 2.98 -12.63 30.36
N GLU A 134 4.04 -13.34 29.92
CA GLU A 134 4.56 -14.51 30.65
C GLU A 134 5.17 -14.12 32.00
N LEU A 135 5.70 -12.90 32.17
CA LEU A 135 6.15 -12.39 33.45
C LEU A 135 5.04 -12.31 34.49
N ARG A 136 3.76 -12.38 34.09
CA ARG A 136 2.62 -12.42 35.01
C ARG A 136 2.57 -13.71 35.81
N SER A 137 2.93 -14.84 35.21
CA SER A 137 2.99 -16.14 35.87
C SER A 137 4.03 -16.21 36.99
N LEU A 138 5.04 -15.32 36.93
CA LEU A 138 6.15 -15.27 37.92
C LEU A 138 5.81 -14.45 39.18
N VAL A 139 4.64 -13.83 39.25
CA VAL A 139 4.29 -12.90 40.32
C VAL A 139 2.92 -13.24 40.92
N PRO A 140 2.75 -13.27 42.24
CA PRO A 140 1.57 -13.76 42.91
C PRO A 140 0.27 -12.99 42.63
N ASP A 141 0.35 -11.71 42.28
CA ASP A 141 -0.82 -10.88 42.05
C ASP A 141 -0.58 -9.77 41.00
N ASP A 142 -1.67 -9.33 40.36
CA ASP A 142 -1.66 -8.30 39.31
C ASP A 142 -1.09 -6.96 39.76
N TYR A 143 -1.22 -6.59 41.03
CA TYR A 143 -0.66 -5.32 41.54
C TYR A 143 0.86 -5.37 41.61
N ARG A 144 1.43 -6.46 42.14
CA ARG A 144 2.88 -6.68 42.18
C ARG A 144 3.43 -6.79 40.74
N PHE A 145 2.75 -7.52 39.86
CA PHE A 145 3.13 -7.61 38.47
C PHE A 145 3.26 -6.25 37.81
N ARG A 146 2.22 -5.41 37.85
CA ARG A 146 2.26 -4.05 37.28
C ARG A 146 3.35 -3.19 37.88
N ARG A 147 3.57 -3.28 39.18
CA ARG A 147 4.59 -2.55 39.87
C ARG A 147 6.00 -2.96 39.39
N ASN A 148 6.24 -4.27 39.28
CA ASN A 148 7.53 -4.81 38.83
C ASN A 148 7.81 -4.42 37.39
N ILE A 149 6.83 -4.58 36.46
CA ILE A 149 7.00 -4.14 35.08
C ILE A 149 7.24 -2.63 34.98
N SER A 150 6.50 -1.82 35.73
CA SER A 150 6.73 -0.36 35.74
C SER A 150 8.13 0.00 36.28
N SER A 151 8.64 -0.74 37.26
CA SER A 151 9.99 -0.56 37.77
C SER A 151 11.04 -0.93 36.74
N LEU A 152 10.89 -2.09 36.07
CA LEU A 152 11.77 -2.54 35.00
C LEU A 152 11.82 -1.53 33.85
N ILE A 153 10.65 -1.11 33.34
CA ILE A 153 10.56 -0.11 32.25
C ILE A 153 11.27 1.20 32.65
N ASN A 154 11.08 1.67 33.90
CA ASN A 154 11.73 2.89 34.35
C ASN A 154 13.26 2.73 34.47
N GLU A 155 13.74 1.59 34.89
CA GLU A 155 15.18 1.28 34.98
C GLU A 155 15.81 1.23 33.57
N LEU A 156 15.20 0.50 32.64
CA LEU A 156 15.64 0.44 31.24
C LEU A 156 15.68 1.83 30.60
N LYS A 157 14.67 2.65 30.87
CA LYS A 157 14.62 4.05 30.41
C LYS A 157 15.72 4.92 30.99
N GLN A 158 16.11 4.71 32.27
CA GLN A 158 17.25 5.42 32.90
C GLN A 158 18.60 5.03 32.30
N ARG A 159 18.71 3.81 31.76
CA ARG A 159 19.88 3.29 31.04
C ARG A 159 19.89 3.62 29.56
N ASP A 160 18.88 4.36 29.06
CA ASP A 160 18.65 4.68 27.63
C ASP A 160 18.47 3.45 26.76
N VAL A 161 18.00 2.31 27.30
CA VAL A 161 17.71 1.08 26.58
C VAL A 161 16.38 1.23 25.84
N THR A 162 16.39 1.10 24.52
CA THR A 162 15.15 1.10 23.74
C THR A 162 14.52 -0.29 23.79
N THR A 163 13.29 -0.37 24.30
CA THR A 163 12.67 -1.65 24.63
C THR A 163 11.43 -1.90 23.78
N LEU A 164 11.29 -3.11 23.26
CA LEU A 164 10.09 -3.59 22.60
C LEU A 164 9.53 -4.81 23.35
N CYS A 165 8.28 -4.72 23.77
CA CYS A 165 7.60 -5.84 24.41
C CYS A 165 6.42 -6.30 23.55
N THR A 166 6.26 -7.61 23.41
CA THR A 166 5.08 -8.18 22.76
C THR A 166 4.02 -8.59 23.78
N THR A 167 2.77 -8.50 23.41
CA THR A 167 1.63 -8.97 24.21
C THR A 167 0.59 -9.66 23.32
N GLN A 168 -0.23 -10.53 23.91
CA GLN A 168 -1.33 -11.13 23.17
C GLN A 168 -2.58 -10.22 23.23
N SER A 169 -3.30 -10.10 22.11
CA SER A 169 -4.62 -9.44 22.11
C SER A 169 -5.70 -10.48 22.39
N GLY A 170 -6.54 -10.25 23.39
CA GLY A 170 -7.68 -11.14 23.60
C GLY A 170 -8.30 -11.09 24.99
N ASP A 171 -7.56 -11.23 26.06
CA ASP A 171 -8.12 -11.21 27.41
C ASP A 171 -7.94 -9.88 28.11
N GLY A 172 -8.99 -9.44 28.80
CA GLY A 172 -9.05 -8.12 29.47
C GLY A 172 -7.89 -7.80 30.41
N SER A 173 -7.10 -8.80 30.81
CA SER A 173 -5.94 -8.69 31.68
C SER A 173 -4.72 -8.01 31.02
N ASP A 174 -4.53 -8.18 29.69
CA ASP A 174 -3.33 -7.65 28.99
C ASP A 174 -3.54 -6.26 28.38
N ARG A 175 -4.81 -5.78 28.31
CA ARG A 175 -5.10 -4.40 27.85
C ARG A 175 -4.38 -3.33 28.67
N ASP A 176 -4.15 -3.61 29.95
CA ASP A 176 -3.48 -2.65 30.82
C ASP A 176 -1.99 -2.49 30.53
N LEU A 177 -1.34 -3.51 29.95
CA LEU A 177 0.06 -3.45 29.55
C LEU A 177 0.30 -2.42 28.44
N GLN A 178 -0.68 -2.22 27.57
CA GLN A 178 -0.61 -1.22 26.49
C GLN A 178 -0.41 0.21 27.04
N PHE A 179 -0.88 0.49 28.26
CA PHE A 179 -0.72 1.79 28.89
C PHE A 179 0.68 2.04 29.42
N LEU A 180 1.48 1.00 29.66
CA LEU A 180 2.84 1.10 30.19
C LEU A 180 3.84 1.60 29.14
N GLY A 181 3.65 1.22 27.88
CA GLY A 181 4.51 1.66 26.78
C GLY A 181 4.35 3.15 26.45
N ASP A 182 5.38 3.75 25.90
CA ASP A 182 5.33 5.09 25.30
C ASP A 182 4.72 5.03 23.90
N THR A 183 5.03 3.97 23.13
CA THR A 183 4.44 3.65 21.82
C THR A 183 3.65 2.36 21.93
N THR A 184 2.50 2.29 21.26
CA THR A 184 1.68 1.07 21.16
C THR A 184 1.36 0.79 19.70
N ILE A 185 1.71 -0.41 19.25
CA ILE A 185 1.49 -0.91 17.90
C ILE A 185 0.52 -2.09 17.99
N GLU A 186 -0.57 -2.02 17.26
CA GLU A 186 -1.53 -3.11 17.12
C GLU A 186 -1.35 -3.79 15.76
N ILE A 187 -1.14 -5.11 15.77
CA ILE A 187 -1.08 -5.92 14.55
C ILE A 187 -2.32 -6.80 14.50
N ASP A 188 -3.16 -6.59 13.50
CA ASP A 188 -4.34 -7.38 13.22
C ASP A 188 -4.10 -8.31 12.02
N ARG A 189 -4.58 -9.56 12.14
CA ARG A 189 -4.54 -10.55 11.07
C ARG A 189 -5.95 -11.02 10.76
N SER A 190 -6.49 -10.59 9.64
CA SER A 190 -7.70 -11.18 9.05
C SER A 190 -7.33 -12.31 8.07
N THR A 191 -8.36 -12.98 7.53
CA THR A 191 -8.18 -14.02 6.51
C THR A 191 -7.47 -13.54 5.25
N GLU A 192 -7.64 -12.28 4.90
CA GLU A 192 -7.15 -11.74 3.62
C GLU A 192 -5.92 -10.85 3.76
N ARG A 193 -5.73 -10.22 4.92
CA ARG A 193 -4.65 -9.25 5.11
C ARG A 193 -4.17 -9.16 6.55
N ARG A 194 -2.91 -8.76 6.72
CA ARG A 194 -2.40 -8.23 7.99
C ARG A 194 -2.34 -6.71 7.93
N THR A 195 -2.68 -6.07 9.02
CA THR A 195 -2.56 -4.62 9.16
C THR A 195 -1.85 -4.27 10.45
N LEU A 196 -1.15 -3.13 10.44
CA LEU A 196 -0.47 -2.56 11.57
C LEU A 196 -1.01 -1.14 11.81
N GLU A 197 -1.28 -0.80 13.06
CA GLU A 197 -1.74 0.54 13.46
C GLU A 197 -0.97 1.01 14.69
N VAL A 198 -0.47 2.25 14.66
CA VAL A 198 0.11 2.91 15.84
C VAL A 198 -1.02 3.59 16.59
N THR A 199 -1.47 2.96 17.67
CA THR A 199 -2.62 3.45 18.47
C THR A 199 -2.21 4.48 19.54
N LYS A 200 -0.92 4.55 19.85
CA LYS A 200 -0.35 5.50 20.80
C LYS A 200 1.10 5.79 20.42
N SER A 201 1.49 7.06 20.48
CA SER A 201 2.88 7.48 20.34
C SER A 201 3.11 8.73 21.21
N ARG A 202 3.95 8.62 22.22
CA ARG A 202 4.33 9.75 23.09
C ARG A 202 5.57 10.44 22.55
N GLY A 203 5.44 11.72 22.25
CA GLY A 203 6.57 12.54 21.79
C GLY A 203 6.85 12.41 20.29
N SER A 204 5.95 11.79 19.52
CA SER A 204 6.01 11.67 18.08
C SER A 204 4.62 11.77 17.44
N ASP A 205 4.57 12.23 16.20
CA ASP A 205 3.37 12.29 15.36
C ASP A 205 3.37 11.09 14.42
N ALA A 206 2.97 9.93 14.92
CA ALA A 206 2.90 8.71 14.12
C ALA A 206 1.79 8.81 13.06
N ALA A 207 2.03 8.23 11.88
CA ALA A 207 1.04 8.18 10.81
C ALA A 207 -0.22 7.44 11.27
N SER A 208 -1.37 8.08 11.09
CA SER A 208 -2.65 7.57 11.59
C SER A 208 -3.28 6.55 10.64
N GLY A 209 -4.01 5.58 11.21
CA GLY A 209 -4.78 4.57 10.51
C GLY A 209 -4.06 3.24 10.37
N ARG A 210 -4.73 2.31 9.68
CA ARG A 210 -4.21 0.96 9.47
C ARG A 210 -3.35 0.92 8.21
N HIS A 211 -2.14 0.43 8.32
CA HIS A 211 -1.16 0.24 7.26
C HIS A 211 -1.08 -1.24 6.91
N THR A 212 -0.88 -1.58 5.64
CA THR A 212 -0.69 -2.99 5.26
C THR A 212 0.64 -3.49 5.80
N HIS A 213 0.61 -4.66 6.42
CA HIS A 213 1.78 -5.38 6.93
C HIS A 213 1.90 -6.73 6.23
N ARG A 214 3.07 -7.03 5.67
CA ARG A 214 3.39 -8.33 5.07
C ARG A 214 4.57 -8.98 5.78
N ILE A 215 4.59 -10.31 5.75
CA ILE A 215 5.73 -11.13 6.15
C ILE A 215 6.05 -12.00 4.93
N GLU A 216 7.25 -11.84 4.41
CA GLU A 216 7.73 -12.54 3.22
C GLU A 216 8.99 -13.31 3.58
N GLY A 217 9.16 -14.49 3.00
CA GLY A 217 10.39 -15.25 3.14
C GLY A 217 11.58 -14.42 2.63
N GLU A 218 12.74 -14.59 3.25
CA GLU A 218 14.01 -13.91 2.93
C GLU A 218 14.09 -12.39 3.22
N THR A 219 12.94 -11.69 3.36
CA THR A 219 12.93 -10.23 3.62
C THR A 219 12.27 -9.83 4.94
N GLY A 220 11.67 -10.80 5.63
CA GLY A 220 11.01 -10.58 6.92
C GLY A 220 9.69 -9.81 6.81
N GLY A 221 9.42 -8.99 7.81
CA GLY A 221 8.25 -8.10 7.87
C GLY A 221 8.48 -6.81 7.08
N ARG A 222 7.43 -6.38 6.38
CA ARG A 222 7.40 -5.10 5.66
C ARG A 222 6.07 -4.40 5.92
N VAL A 223 6.14 -3.10 6.13
CA VAL A 223 4.96 -2.24 6.29
C VAL A 223 4.84 -1.34 5.06
N TYR A 224 3.63 -1.25 4.54
CA TYR A 224 3.29 -0.31 3.46
C TYR A 224 2.46 0.83 4.06
N PRO A 225 3.08 1.99 4.27
CA PRO A 225 2.39 3.13 4.87
C PRO A 225 1.22 3.58 4.00
N LYS A 226 0.10 3.87 4.64
CA LYS A 226 -1.06 4.42 3.94
C LYS A 226 -0.71 5.73 3.27
N LEU A 227 -1.10 5.88 2.02
CA LEU A 227 -0.81 7.08 1.24
C LEU A 227 -1.60 8.29 1.77
N VAL A 228 -0.88 9.31 2.23
CA VAL A 228 -1.42 10.61 2.61
C VAL A 228 -1.01 11.65 1.56
N PRO A 229 -1.89 12.05 0.64
CA PRO A 229 -1.51 12.94 -0.48
C PRO A 229 -0.99 14.30 -0.04
N GLY A 230 -1.36 14.73 1.19
CA GLY A 230 -0.96 16.03 1.76
C GLY A 230 0.54 16.21 1.92
N ASP A 231 1.24 15.11 2.19
CA ASP A 231 2.66 15.11 2.56
C ASP A 231 3.59 15.16 1.32
N HIS A 232 3.02 15.07 0.12
CA HIS A 232 3.75 15.05 -1.14
C HIS A 232 3.39 16.26 -1.99
N ASN A 233 4.39 16.93 -2.53
CA ASN A 233 4.21 18.04 -3.47
C ASN A 233 5.46 18.25 -4.32
N ARG A 234 5.27 18.31 -5.64
CA ARG A 234 6.33 18.59 -6.60
C ARG A 234 5.81 19.61 -7.63
N GLU A 235 6.54 20.68 -7.83
CA GLU A 235 6.23 21.63 -8.90
C GLU A 235 6.71 21.07 -10.23
N ARG A 236 5.80 20.96 -11.19
CA ARG A 236 6.09 20.65 -12.59
C ARG A 236 5.38 21.67 -13.49
N ASP A 237 5.99 21.91 -14.65
CA ASP A 237 5.39 22.75 -15.67
C ASP A 237 4.09 22.13 -16.19
N ARG A 238 3.06 22.94 -16.26
CA ARG A 238 1.74 22.51 -16.72
C ARG A 238 1.64 22.73 -18.23
N THR A 239 2.08 21.75 -18.97
CA THR A 239 1.99 21.68 -20.44
C THR A 239 0.77 20.87 -20.89
N GLN A 240 0.56 20.77 -22.18
CA GLN A 240 -0.37 19.80 -22.76
C GLN A 240 0.39 18.55 -23.17
N LEU A 241 -0.23 17.40 -22.94
CA LEU A 241 0.23 16.09 -23.35
C LEU A 241 -0.60 15.66 -24.55
N SER A 242 0.06 15.43 -25.67
CA SER A 242 -0.54 14.93 -26.90
C SER A 242 -0.92 13.45 -26.77
N SER A 243 -1.91 13.02 -27.52
CA SER A 243 -2.24 11.61 -27.73
C SER A 243 -1.45 10.98 -28.88
N GLY A 244 -0.65 11.74 -29.61
CA GLY A 244 -0.03 11.31 -30.88
C GLY A 244 -0.96 11.39 -32.09
N ILE A 245 -2.28 11.55 -31.90
CA ILE A 245 -3.29 11.66 -32.96
C ILE A 245 -3.83 13.08 -33.01
N ALA A 246 -3.57 13.79 -34.12
CA ALA A 246 -3.91 15.21 -34.27
C ALA A 246 -5.41 15.49 -34.11
N GLU A 247 -6.27 14.62 -34.59
CA GLU A 247 -7.72 14.74 -34.53
C GLU A 247 -8.25 14.51 -33.10
N LEU A 248 -7.66 13.58 -32.34
CA LEU A 248 -7.96 13.37 -30.94
C LEU A 248 -7.49 14.56 -30.08
N ASP A 249 -6.31 15.07 -30.39
CA ASP A 249 -5.80 16.28 -29.73
C ASP A 249 -6.66 17.51 -30.06
N ALA A 250 -7.16 17.62 -31.30
CA ALA A 250 -8.09 18.70 -31.69
C ALA A 250 -9.41 18.60 -30.89
N LEU A 251 -9.95 17.38 -30.69
CA LEU A 251 -11.14 17.11 -29.88
C LEU A 251 -10.92 17.64 -28.43
N LEU A 252 -9.71 17.46 -27.93
CA LEU A 252 -9.25 17.92 -26.60
C LEU A 252 -8.68 19.37 -26.61
N ASN A 253 -8.77 20.09 -27.73
CA ASN A 253 -8.14 21.42 -27.88
C ASN A 253 -6.66 21.43 -27.47
N GLY A 254 -5.89 20.52 -28.07
CA GLY A 254 -4.44 20.37 -27.93
C GLY A 254 -3.96 19.29 -26.95
N GLY A 255 -4.81 18.33 -26.62
CA GLY A 255 -4.45 17.22 -25.73
C GLY A 255 -4.95 17.37 -24.27
N ILE A 256 -4.42 16.54 -23.36
CA ILE A 256 -4.74 16.58 -21.93
C ILE A 256 -3.68 17.39 -21.17
N LYS A 257 -4.08 18.05 -20.09
CA LYS A 257 -3.15 18.83 -19.29
C LYS A 257 -2.29 17.92 -18.39
N THR A 258 -0.97 18.16 -18.36
CA THR A 258 -0.08 17.46 -17.43
C THR A 258 -0.52 17.67 -15.97
N GLY A 259 -0.40 16.64 -15.15
CA GLY A 259 -0.88 16.65 -13.77
C GLY A 259 -2.41 16.66 -13.63
N SER A 260 -3.14 16.26 -14.67
CA SER A 260 -4.60 16.08 -14.63
C SER A 260 -4.98 14.60 -14.57
N VAL A 261 -6.21 14.33 -14.14
CA VAL A 261 -6.82 12.99 -14.17
C VAL A 261 -7.78 12.92 -15.34
N THR A 262 -7.56 11.97 -16.25
CA THR A 262 -8.39 11.70 -17.40
C THR A 262 -9.05 10.33 -17.24
N ILE A 263 -10.36 10.24 -17.38
CA ILE A 263 -11.10 8.97 -17.47
C ILE A 263 -11.45 8.73 -18.93
N ILE A 264 -11.14 7.52 -19.42
CA ILE A 264 -11.59 7.00 -20.71
C ILE A 264 -12.64 5.94 -20.41
N SER A 265 -13.89 6.24 -20.74
CA SER A 265 -15.06 5.44 -20.37
C SER A 265 -15.78 4.90 -21.60
N GLY A 266 -16.33 3.70 -21.50
CA GLY A 266 -17.11 3.09 -22.57
C GLY A 266 -17.34 1.60 -22.34
N PRO A 267 -18.19 0.94 -23.16
CA PRO A 267 -18.45 -0.47 -23.07
C PRO A 267 -17.24 -1.33 -23.42
N SER A 268 -17.29 -2.63 -23.08
CA SER A 268 -16.24 -3.58 -23.44
C SER A 268 -16.01 -3.65 -24.95
N GLY A 269 -14.74 -3.77 -25.37
CA GLY A 269 -14.35 -3.93 -26.79
C GLY A 269 -14.42 -2.66 -27.64
N VAL A 270 -14.84 -1.50 -27.10
CA VAL A 270 -14.98 -0.26 -27.88
C VAL A 270 -13.64 0.41 -28.24
N GLY A 271 -12.53 0.06 -27.54
CA GLY A 271 -11.20 0.58 -27.81
C GLY A 271 -10.64 1.51 -26.71
N LYS A 272 -11.17 1.46 -25.49
CA LYS A 272 -10.71 2.30 -24.35
C LYS A 272 -9.23 2.17 -24.08
N THR A 273 -8.74 0.93 -23.89
CA THR A 273 -7.35 0.61 -23.63
C THR A 273 -6.46 1.09 -24.78
N THR A 274 -6.90 0.92 -26.02
CA THR A 274 -6.17 1.40 -27.21
C THR A 274 -6.00 2.91 -27.18
N VAL A 275 -7.06 3.67 -26.88
CA VAL A 275 -6.97 5.14 -26.74
C VAL A 275 -6.08 5.54 -25.55
N GLY A 276 -6.10 4.76 -24.45
CA GLY A 276 -5.17 4.95 -23.34
C GLY A 276 -3.70 4.72 -23.73
N SER A 277 -3.45 3.68 -24.53
CA SER A 277 -2.12 3.32 -25.05
C SER A 277 -1.50 4.42 -25.90
N LEU A 278 -2.30 5.17 -26.66
CA LEU A 278 -1.81 6.33 -27.42
C LEU A 278 -1.13 7.38 -26.51
N PHE A 279 -1.70 7.66 -25.34
CA PHE A 279 -1.08 8.59 -24.39
C PHE A 279 0.19 8.03 -23.75
N LEU A 280 0.25 6.70 -23.51
CA LEU A 280 1.48 6.05 -23.04
C LEU A 280 2.59 6.18 -24.06
N GLU A 281 2.32 5.80 -25.31
CA GLU A 281 3.26 5.84 -26.43
C GLU A 281 3.76 7.27 -26.68
N ALA A 282 2.84 8.23 -26.88
CA ALA A 282 3.20 9.63 -27.11
C ALA A 282 3.98 10.25 -25.94
N THR A 283 3.79 9.77 -24.71
CA THR A 283 4.61 10.20 -23.57
C THR A 283 6.03 9.64 -23.68
N ALA A 284 6.15 8.34 -23.97
CA ALA A 284 7.45 7.66 -24.09
C ALA A 284 8.29 8.20 -25.26
N GLU A 285 7.66 8.66 -26.35
CA GLU A 285 8.34 9.29 -27.49
C GLU A 285 9.00 10.64 -27.18
N THR A 286 8.61 11.30 -26.07
CA THR A 286 9.05 12.66 -25.73
C THR A 286 10.08 12.72 -24.61
N ASP A 287 10.95 11.72 -24.46
CA ASP A 287 11.94 11.59 -23.35
C ASP A 287 11.30 11.68 -21.95
N ARG A 288 10.01 11.29 -21.82
CA ARG A 288 9.28 11.19 -20.57
C ARG A 288 9.01 9.73 -20.24
N HIS A 289 8.87 9.44 -18.96
CA HIS A 289 8.58 8.09 -18.51
C HIS A 289 7.07 7.89 -18.31
N ALA A 290 6.53 6.83 -18.91
CA ALA A 290 5.14 6.42 -18.76
C ALA A 290 5.05 5.05 -18.09
N VAL A 291 4.02 4.84 -17.27
CA VAL A 291 3.79 3.55 -16.61
C VAL A 291 2.33 3.13 -16.76
N GLY A 292 2.11 1.90 -17.21
CA GLY A 292 0.81 1.26 -17.31
C GLY A 292 0.67 0.11 -16.32
N TYR A 293 -0.43 0.11 -15.55
CA TYR A 293 -0.82 -0.99 -14.66
C TYR A 293 -2.05 -1.69 -15.23
N LEU A 294 -1.89 -3.00 -15.54
CA LEU A 294 -2.88 -3.82 -16.21
C LEU A 294 -3.59 -4.71 -15.19
N PHE A 295 -4.89 -4.55 -15.04
CA PHE A 295 -5.71 -5.30 -14.08
C PHE A 295 -6.62 -6.35 -14.72
N GLU A 296 -6.84 -6.27 -16.03
CA GLU A 296 -7.82 -7.11 -16.74
C GLU A 296 -7.20 -7.93 -17.88
N GLU A 297 -5.95 -7.64 -18.23
CA GLU A 297 -5.26 -8.26 -19.38
C GLU A 297 -3.82 -8.63 -18.98
N LEU A 298 -3.33 -9.75 -19.52
CA LEU A 298 -1.92 -10.14 -19.38
C LEU A 298 -1.04 -9.17 -20.16
N ARG A 299 0.16 -8.90 -19.65
CA ARG A 299 1.10 -7.98 -20.31
C ARG A 299 1.44 -8.43 -21.74
N ASP A 300 1.64 -9.72 -21.95
CA ASP A 300 2.00 -10.24 -23.27
C ASP A 300 0.86 -10.11 -24.28
N ASP A 301 -0.39 -10.30 -23.85
CA ASP A 301 -1.58 -10.09 -24.68
C ASP A 301 -1.76 -8.62 -25.03
N TYR A 302 -1.53 -7.73 -24.05
CA TYR A 302 -1.54 -6.28 -24.26
C TYR A 302 -0.51 -5.86 -25.31
N LEU A 303 0.73 -6.34 -25.21
CA LEU A 303 1.82 -6.04 -26.16
C LEU A 303 1.51 -6.61 -27.55
N TYR A 304 1.00 -7.85 -27.61
CA TYR A 304 0.62 -8.46 -28.90
C TYR A 304 -0.47 -7.64 -29.60
N ARG A 305 -1.48 -7.19 -28.86
CA ARG A 305 -2.54 -6.34 -29.40
C ARG A 305 -2.03 -4.96 -29.83
N ALA A 306 -1.13 -4.36 -29.06
CA ALA A 306 -0.51 -3.09 -29.42
C ALA A 306 0.27 -3.20 -30.76
N ASP A 307 1.08 -4.25 -30.90
CA ASP A 307 1.82 -4.54 -32.15
C ASP A 307 0.87 -4.70 -33.34
N ALA A 308 -0.25 -5.43 -33.17
CA ALA A 308 -1.24 -5.65 -34.23
C ALA A 308 -1.96 -4.36 -34.65
N LEU A 309 -1.95 -3.34 -33.81
CA LEU A 309 -2.50 -2.01 -34.10
C LEU A 309 -1.43 -1.01 -34.57
N GLY A 310 -0.17 -1.46 -34.76
CA GLY A 310 0.93 -0.59 -35.20
C GLY A 310 1.40 0.40 -34.14
N LEU A 311 1.16 0.14 -32.85
CA LEU A 311 1.66 0.96 -31.74
C LEU A 311 3.05 0.46 -31.30
N ASP A 312 4.01 1.36 -31.13
CA ASP A 312 5.39 1.04 -30.76
C ASP A 312 5.60 0.82 -29.25
N VAL A 313 4.52 0.44 -28.54
CA VAL A 313 4.51 0.21 -27.09
C VAL A 313 5.55 -0.81 -26.63
N ARG A 314 5.73 -1.90 -27.39
CA ARG A 314 6.76 -2.92 -27.08
C ARG A 314 8.16 -2.35 -27.12
N SER A 315 8.52 -1.60 -28.15
CA SER A 315 9.82 -0.97 -28.30
C SER A 315 10.14 -0.01 -27.15
N HIS A 316 9.15 0.78 -26.76
CA HIS A 316 9.27 1.69 -25.60
C HIS A 316 9.38 0.94 -24.28
N HIS A 317 8.69 -0.21 -24.14
CA HIS A 317 8.81 -1.06 -22.96
C HIS A 317 10.19 -1.70 -22.87
N GLU A 318 10.73 -2.24 -23.96
CA GLU A 318 12.05 -2.86 -24.03
C GLU A 318 13.19 -1.85 -23.80
N SER A 319 13.01 -0.59 -24.21
CA SER A 319 13.96 0.49 -23.97
C SER A 319 13.90 1.06 -22.55
N GLY A 320 12.87 0.73 -21.76
CA GLY A 320 12.65 1.28 -20.42
C GLY A 320 11.95 2.65 -20.39
N ALA A 321 11.58 3.24 -21.54
CA ALA A 321 10.83 4.50 -21.60
C ALA A 321 9.37 4.31 -21.13
N LEU A 322 8.87 3.08 -21.19
CA LEU A 322 7.52 2.70 -20.77
C LEU A 322 7.55 1.47 -19.86
N GLY A 323 7.08 1.63 -18.63
CA GLY A 323 6.87 0.54 -17.69
C GLY A 323 5.49 -0.11 -17.88
N LEU A 324 5.43 -1.44 -17.97
CA LEU A 324 4.17 -2.19 -17.96
C LEU A 324 4.19 -3.23 -16.84
N THR A 325 3.23 -3.12 -15.92
CA THR A 325 3.11 -4.04 -14.79
C THR A 325 1.72 -4.67 -14.80
N GLU A 326 1.68 -5.98 -14.86
CA GLU A 326 0.49 -6.78 -14.67
C GLU A 326 0.21 -6.93 -13.18
N ILE A 327 -1.04 -6.74 -12.78
CA ILE A 327 -1.47 -6.87 -11.38
C ILE A 327 -2.40 -8.08 -11.26
N GLU A 328 -1.86 -9.15 -10.73
CA GLU A 328 -2.62 -10.36 -10.46
C GLU A 328 -3.64 -10.16 -9.34
N SER A 329 -4.80 -10.80 -9.50
CA SER A 329 -5.90 -10.71 -8.55
C SER A 329 -5.51 -11.23 -7.17
N LEU A 330 -5.86 -10.49 -6.12
CA LEU A 330 -5.67 -10.83 -4.71
C LEU A 330 -4.21 -11.00 -4.26
N THR A 331 -3.26 -10.56 -5.07
CA THR A 331 -1.83 -10.61 -4.71
C THR A 331 -1.39 -9.39 -3.91
N ARG A 332 -2.00 -8.23 -4.15
CA ARG A 332 -1.63 -6.93 -3.54
C ARG A 332 -2.78 -6.28 -2.79
N SER A 333 -2.46 -5.46 -1.81
CA SER A 333 -3.39 -4.50 -1.20
C SER A 333 -3.32 -3.15 -1.93
N ALA A 334 -4.26 -2.25 -1.62
CA ALA A 334 -4.23 -0.91 -2.18
C ALA A 334 -3.04 -0.06 -1.68
N ASP A 335 -2.57 -0.29 -0.44
CA ASP A 335 -1.37 0.39 0.08
C ASP A 335 -0.11 -0.09 -0.65
N GLU A 336 0.00 -1.39 -0.97
CA GLU A 336 1.09 -1.94 -1.77
C GLU A 336 1.07 -1.37 -3.19
N PHE A 337 -0.10 -1.35 -3.83
CA PHE A 337 -0.24 -0.74 -5.15
C PHE A 337 0.10 0.76 -5.14
N ALA A 338 -0.33 1.48 -4.11
CA ALA A 338 0.03 2.89 -3.95
C ALA A 338 1.55 3.07 -3.75
N HIS A 339 2.21 2.14 -3.07
CA HIS A 339 3.67 2.12 -2.93
C HIS A 339 4.36 1.92 -4.29
N ASP A 340 3.90 0.98 -5.12
CA ASP A 340 4.45 0.75 -6.46
C ASP A 340 4.31 2.00 -7.35
N VAL A 341 3.15 2.65 -7.32
CA VAL A 341 2.94 3.90 -8.05
C VAL A 341 3.85 5.02 -7.52
N ARG A 342 4.04 5.09 -6.19
CA ARG A 342 4.99 6.06 -5.60
C ARG A 342 6.41 5.80 -6.06
N GLN A 343 6.85 4.55 -6.07
CA GLN A 343 8.18 4.19 -6.55
C GLN A 343 8.37 4.63 -8.01
N ALA A 344 7.42 4.32 -8.89
CA ALA A 344 7.46 4.78 -10.28
C ALA A 344 7.53 6.32 -10.40
N VAL A 345 6.84 7.06 -9.53
CA VAL A 345 6.80 8.53 -9.56
C VAL A 345 8.04 9.17 -8.92
N GLU A 346 8.52 8.63 -7.78
CA GLU A 346 9.57 9.24 -6.97
C GLU A 346 10.97 8.77 -7.36
N GLU A 347 11.12 7.51 -7.81
CA GLU A 347 12.40 6.90 -8.15
C GLU A 347 12.61 6.83 -9.67
N ASP A 348 11.57 6.45 -10.46
CA ASP A 348 11.68 6.31 -11.91
C ASP A 348 11.19 7.56 -12.67
N ASP A 349 10.79 8.62 -11.97
CA ASP A 349 10.38 9.92 -12.50
C ASP A 349 9.20 9.87 -13.48
N ALA A 350 8.24 8.99 -13.26
CA ALA A 350 7.09 8.83 -14.15
C ALA A 350 6.29 10.14 -14.31
N ASP A 351 5.97 10.49 -15.55
CA ASP A 351 5.16 11.65 -15.95
C ASP A 351 3.70 11.29 -16.18
N LEU A 352 3.45 10.01 -16.57
CA LEU A 352 2.12 9.48 -16.81
C LEU A 352 1.95 8.11 -16.16
N VAL A 353 0.83 7.94 -15.47
CA VAL A 353 0.38 6.67 -14.90
C VAL A 353 -0.96 6.30 -15.52
N MET A 354 -1.04 5.15 -16.19
CA MET A 354 -2.30 4.55 -16.65
C MET A 354 -2.70 3.41 -15.73
N ILE A 355 -3.98 3.39 -15.34
CA ILE A 355 -4.60 2.27 -14.63
C ILE A 355 -5.65 1.68 -15.59
N ASP A 356 -5.35 0.52 -16.15
CA ASP A 356 -6.21 -0.15 -17.11
C ASP A 356 -7.12 -1.18 -16.43
N GLY A 357 -8.40 -0.82 -16.38
CA GLY A 357 -9.44 -1.64 -15.78
C GLY A 357 -9.79 -1.23 -14.34
N ILE A 358 -10.58 -0.18 -14.15
CA ILE A 358 -11.07 0.21 -12.81
C ILE A 358 -11.95 -0.89 -12.17
N PRO A 359 -12.82 -1.62 -12.88
CA PRO A 359 -13.46 -2.81 -12.32
C PRO A 359 -12.44 -3.86 -11.83
N GLY A 360 -11.42 -4.16 -12.65
CA GLY A 360 -10.31 -5.05 -12.29
C GLY A 360 -9.53 -4.60 -11.07
N TYR A 361 -9.19 -3.30 -10.97
CA TYR A 361 -8.57 -2.69 -9.79
C TYR A 361 -9.31 -3.03 -8.48
N ARG A 362 -10.65 -3.01 -8.51
CA ARG A 362 -11.46 -3.30 -7.33
C ARG A 362 -11.55 -4.79 -6.99
N LEU A 363 -11.48 -5.64 -8.00
CA LEU A 363 -11.52 -7.09 -7.83
C LEU A 363 -10.15 -7.66 -7.48
N ALA A 364 -9.10 -7.07 -8.03
CA ALA A 364 -7.74 -7.57 -7.88
C ALA A 364 -7.10 -7.17 -6.54
N LEU A 365 -7.39 -5.96 -6.04
CA LEU A 365 -6.81 -5.52 -4.79
C LEU A 365 -7.57 -6.03 -3.58
N ARG A 366 -6.81 -6.51 -2.60
CA ARG A 366 -7.36 -6.90 -1.30
C ARG A 366 -7.91 -5.67 -0.59
N GLY A 367 -9.19 -5.66 -0.30
CA GLY A 367 -9.88 -4.54 0.31
C GLY A 367 -11.09 -4.94 1.13
N ASP A 368 -11.85 -3.95 1.57
CA ASP A 368 -13.13 -4.12 2.26
C ASP A 368 -14.22 -4.57 1.25
N GLU A 369 -15.10 -5.45 1.66
CA GLU A 369 -16.21 -6.04 0.88
C GLU A 369 -17.12 -4.99 0.20
N THR A 370 -17.12 -3.74 0.66
CA THR A 370 -18.03 -2.70 0.14
C THR A 370 -17.48 -1.93 -1.06
N GLY A 371 -16.21 -2.08 -1.42
CA GLY A 371 -15.53 -1.34 -2.49
C GLY A 371 -15.43 0.18 -2.25
N LYS A 372 -16.03 0.72 -1.18
CA LYS A 372 -15.98 2.15 -0.85
C LYS A 372 -14.60 2.57 -0.35
N ALA A 373 -13.89 1.67 0.33
CA ALA A 373 -12.53 1.90 0.78
C ALA A 373 -11.60 2.06 -0.43
N LEU A 374 -11.65 1.13 -1.40
CA LEU A 374 -10.84 1.18 -2.62
C LEU A 374 -11.09 2.46 -3.44
N ASN A 375 -12.31 2.96 -3.49
CA ASN A 375 -12.59 4.26 -4.13
C ASN A 375 -11.91 5.43 -3.42
N ARG A 376 -11.85 5.41 -2.09
CA ARG A 376 -11.13 6.45 -1.32
C ARG A 376 -9.63 6.36 -1.54
N GLU A 377 -9.10 5.17 -1.62
CA GLU A 377 -7.68 4.91 -1.88
C GLU A 377 -7.29 5.31 -3.31
N LEU A 378 -8.12 4.97 -4.32
CA LEU A 378 -7.94 5.48 -5.68
C LEU A 378 -8.01 7.02 -5.74
N HIS A 379 -8.92 7.63 -4.97
CA HIS A 379 -8.97 9.09 -4.85
C HIS A 379 -7.69 9.67 -4.24
N ALA A 380 -7.19 9.06 -3.17
CA ALA A 380 -5.92 9.47 -2.55
C ALA A 380 -4.76 9.36 -3.55
N LEU A 381 -4.68 8.25 -4.29
CA LEU A 381 -3.67 8.03 -5.31
C LEU A 381 -3.73 9.07 -6.44
N CYS A 382 -4.92 9.34 -6.99
CA CYS A 382 -5.09 10.37 -8.01
C CYS A 382 -4.69 11.77 -7.48
N ARG A 383 -5.01 12.09 -6.23
CA ARG A 383 -4.60 13.37 -5.61
C ARG A 383 -3.10 13.45 -5.39
N TYR A 384 -2.47 12.35 -5.00
CA TYR A 384 -1.03 12.27 -4.88
C TYR A 384 -0.35 12.54 -6.25
N CYS A 385 -0.73 11.80 -7.29
CA CYS A 385 -0.20 12.00 -8.64
C CYS A 385 -0.35 13.45 -9.11
N LYS A 386 -1.53 14.06 -8.89
CA LYS A 386 -1.76 15.47 -9.22
C LYS A 386 -0.83 16.43 -8.47
N ARG A 387 -0.56 16.18 -7.20
CA ARG A 387 0.39 16.99 -6.41
C ARG A 387 1.84 16.80 -6.86
N MET A 388 2.16 15.60 -7.32
CA MET A 388 3.47 15.30 -7.91
C MET A 388 3.59 15.77 -9.37
N GLY A 389 2.53 16.37 -9.94
CA GLY A 389 2.50 16.84 -11.32
C GLY A 389 2.39 15.71 -12.34
N VAL A 390 2.05 14.50 -11.92
CA VAL A 390 1.91 13.30 -12.76
C VAL A 390 0.52 13.21 -13.35
N THR A 391 0.44 12.93 -14.65
CA THR A 391 -0.82 12.72 -15.38
C THR A 391 -1.35 11.32 -15.12
N VAL A 392 -2.65 11.21 -14.86
CA VAL A 392 -3.30 9.91 -14.62
C VAL A 392 -4.34 9.65 -15.70
N VAL A 393 -4.26 8.47 -16.32
CA VAL A 393 -5.27 7.95 -17.25
C VAL A 393 -5.93 6.72 -16.59
N LEU A 394 -7.24 6.80 -16.41
CA LEU A 394 -8.06 5.72 -15.84
C LEU A 394 -8.96 5.14 -16.94
N ILE A 395 -8.89 3.84 -17.14
CA ILE A 395 -9.76 3.12 -18.05
C ILE A 395 -10.93 2.54 -17.26
N ASP A 396 -12.14 3.02 -17.55
CA ASP A 396 -13.36 2.62 -16.85
C ASP A 396 -14.36 1.95 -17.80
N GLU A 397 -14.85 0.79 -17.41
CA GLU A 397 -15.86 0.07 -18.18
C GLU A 397 -17.26 0.42 -17.67
N VAL A 398 -18.14 0.81 -18.61
CA VAL A 398 -19.55 1.01 -18.33
C VAL A 398 -20.36 -0.13 -18.94
N ARG A 399 -21.34 -0.63 -18.16
CA ARG A 399 -22.11 -1.84 -18.53
C ARG A 399 -23.15 -1.59 -19.63
N ASN A 400 -23.57 -0.34 -19.83
CA ASN A 400 -24.66 -0.03 -20.75
C ASN A 400 -24.13 0.18 -22.17
N LEU A 401 -24.42 -0.76 -23.05
CA LEU A 401 -24.18 -0.61 -24.50
C LEU A 401 -25.11 0.46 -25.10
N THR A 402 -26.35 0.54 -24.60
CA THR A 402 -27.41 1.46 -25.07
C THR A 402 -28.17 2.03 -23.87
N GLY A 403 -28.83 3.17 -24.02
CA GLY A 403 -29.60 3.83 -22.93
C GLY A 403 -28.95 5.11 -22.42
N ASP A 404 -29.41 5.63 -21.29
CA ASP A 404 -28.92 6.88 -20.72
C ASP A 404 -27.42 6.83 -20.44
N LEU A 405 -26.71 7.88 -20.85
CA LEU A 405 -25.28 7.99 -20.65
C LEU A 405 -24.96 8.19 -19.19
N THR A 406 -24.44 7.15 -18.54
CA THR A 406 -23.76 7.27 -17.26
C THR A 406 -22.27 7.44 -17.53
N PRO A 407 -21.65 8.58 -17.18
CA PRO A 407 -20.24 8.86 -17.51
C PRO A 407 -19.27 7.85 -16.93
N THR A 408 -19.61 7.25 -15.79
CA THR A 408 -18.85 6.19 -15.13
C THR A 408 -19.81 5.34 -14.29
N ASP A 409 -19.63 4.04 -14.29
CA ASP A 409 -20.47 3.10 -13.51
C ASP A 409 -20.24 3.22 -12.01
N GLN A 410 -19.13 3.80 -11.60
CA GLN A 410 -18.56 3.67 -10.28
C GLN A 410 -18.54 4.97 -9.46
N GLN A 411 -19.30 5.98 -9.91
CA GLN A 411 -19.31 7.29 -9.25
C GLN A 411 -17.90 7.91 -9.06
N ILE A 412 -16.96 7.63 -9.99
CA ILE A 412 -15.60 8.19 -9.96
C ILE A 412 -15.44 9.44 -10.83
N SER A 413 -16.49 9.87 -11.52
CA SER A 413 -16.49 11.05 -12.40
C SER A 413 -16.05 12.35 -11.70
N TYR A 414 -16.15 12.42 -10.37
CA TYR A 414 -15.70 13.57 -9.58
C TYR A 414 -14.16 13.66 -9.51
N LEU A 415 -13.44 12.54 -9.70
CA LEU A 415 -11.98 12.49 -9.73
C LEU A 415 -11.42 13.15 -10.99
N ALA A 416 -12.13 12.99 -12.10
CA ALA A 416 -11.65 13.37 -13.40
C ALA A 416 -11.62 14.88 -13.61
N ASP A 417 -10.56 15.37 -14.20
CA ASP A 417 -10.49 16.68 -14.83
C ASP A 417 -10.98 16.60 -16.29
N ASN A 418 -10.73 15.47 -16.97
CA ASN A 418 -11.21 15.19 -18.31
C ASN A 418 -11.97 13.86 -18.34
N ILE A 419 -13.03 13.77 -19.14
CA ILE A 419 -13.76 12.53 -19.40
C ILE A 419 -13.93 12.40 -20.91
N LEU A 420 -13.24 11.41 -21.47
CA LEU A 420 -13.45 10.91 -22.83
C LEU A 420 -14.40 9.74 -22.73
N PHE A 421 -15.35 9.66 -23.65
CA PHE A 421 -16.22 8.52 -23.73
C PHE A 421 -16.24 7.94 -25.13
N LEU A 422 -16.26 6.62 -25.19
CA LEU A 422 -16.35 5.84 -26.40
C LEU A 422 -17.66 5.08 -26.38
N ARG A 423 -18.30 4.94 -27.56
CA ARG A 423 -19.57 4.27 -27.65
C ARG A 423 -19.73 3.54 -28.98
N TYR A 424 -20.54 2.50 -28.98
CA TYR A 424 -21.09 1.92 -30.24
C TYR A 424 -22.33 2.67 -30.63
N ILE A 425 -22.49 2.88 -31.94
CA ILE A 425 -23.71 3.35 -32.57
C ILE A 425 -24.10 2.39 -33.68
N GLU A 426 -25.40 2.27 -33.95
CA GLU A 426 -25.89 1.60 -35.14
C GLU A 426 -26.22 2.67 -36.21
N ARG A 427 -25.68 2.52 -37.40
CA ARG A 427 -25.91 3.40 -38.50
C ARG A 427 -26.06 2.56 -39.78
N MET A 428 -27.21 2.65 -40.44
CA MET A 428 -27.54 1.89 -41.65
C MET A 428 -27.28 0.38 -41.53
N GLY A 429 -27.52 -0.20 -40.36
CA GLY A 429 -27.32 -1.62 -40.09
C GLY A 429 -25.87 -2.05 -39.80
N SER A 430 -24.96 -1.10 -39.71
CA SER A 430 -23.56 -1.31 -39.31
C SER A 430 -23.33 -0.79 -37.89
N ILE A 431 -22.49 -1.51 -37.13
CA ILE A 431 -22.03 -1.05 -35.80
C ILE A 431 -20.75 -0.25 -36.00
N GLU A 432 -20.82 1.02 -35.65
CA GLU A 432 -19.70 1.96 -35.71
C GLU A 432 -19.28 2.39 -34.29
N LYS A 433 -18.03 2.82 -34.14
CA LYS A 433 -17.50 3.37 -32.87
C LYS A 433 -17.44 4.88 -32.99
N VAL A 434 -17.74 5.54 -31.88
CA VAL A 434 -17.62 7.00 -31.74
C VAL A 434 -16.89 7.39 -30.48
N ILE A 435 -16.22 8.54 -30.56
CA ILE A 435 -15.50 9.16 -29.43
C ILE A 435 -16.00 10.59 -29.23
N GLY A 436 -16.05 11.02 -27.98
CA GLY A 436 -16.38 12.38 -27.61
C GLY A 436 -15.83 12.77 -26.23
N VAL A 437 -15.90 14.06 -25.93
CA VAL A 437 -15.49 14.63 -24.64
C VAL A 437 -16.72 15.07 -23.88
N LEU A 438 -16.91 14.56 -22.66
CA LEU A 438 -18.01 14.98 -21.77
C LEU A 438 -17.60 16.10 -20.80
N LYS A 439 -16.34 16.10 -20.42
CA LYS A 439 -15.81 17.02 -19.42
C LYS A 439 -14.37 17.37 -19.73
N LYS A 440 -14.06 18.64 -19.64
CA LYS A 440 -12.68 19.16 -19.58
C LYS A 440 -12.65 20.36 -18.61
N ARG A 441 -11.93 20.23 -17.51
CA ARG A 441 -11.89 21.26 -16.47
C ARG A 441 -10.98 22.44 -16.85
N PHE A 442 -9.94 22.15 -17.63
CA PHE A 442 -8.91 23.12 -17.96
C PHE A 442 -8.90 23.40 -19.47
N GLY A 443 -9.60 24.43 -19.90
CA GLY A 443 -9.70 24.85 -21.29
C GLY A 443 -11.01 24.45 -21.98
N ASP A 444 -11.13 24.78 -23.26
CA ASP A 444 -12.27 24.41 -24.10
C ASP A 444 -12.04 23.02 -24.72
N PHE A 445 -13.06 22.44 -25.33
CA PHE A 445 -13.03 21.18 -26.04
C PHE A 445 -14.11 21.14 -27.10
N GLU A 446 -13.94 20.27 -28.09
CA GLU A 446 -14.95 20.03 -29.11
C GLU A 446 -16.12 19.27 -28.51
N ARG A 447 -17.35 19.75 -28.72
CA ARG A 447 -18.58 19.14 -28.19
C ARG A 447 -19.25 18.17 -29.15
N SER A 448 -18.66 17.97 -30.33
CA SER A 448 -19.16 17.04 -31.33
C SER A 448 -18.65 15.62 -31.08
N LEU A 449 -19.42 14.63 -31.49
CA LEU A 449 -18.92 13.27 -31.58
C LEU A 449 -18.14 13.12 -32.89
N ARG A 450 -17.11 12.28 -32.87
CA ARG A 450 -16.35 11.89 -34.03
C ARG A 450 -16.38 10.38 -34.23
N GLU A 451 -16.29 9.93 -35.47
CA GLU A 451 -16.08 8.52 -35.78
C GLU A 451 -14.73 8.06 -35.20
N LEU A 452 -14.68 6.82 -34.75
CA LEU A 452 -13.46 6.20 -34.26
C LEU A 452 -13.25 4.88 -34.99
N GLU A 453 -12.20 4.78 -35.77
CA GLU A 453 -11.79 3.56 -36.42
C GLU A 453 -10.51 2.99 -35.74
N ILE A 454 -10.53 1.70 -35.44
CA ILE A 454 -9.39 0.98 -34.87
C ILE A 454 -9.20 -0.25 -35.75
N SER A 455 -8.07 -0.29 -36.45
CA SER A 455 -7.73 -1.32 -37.45
C SER A 455 -6.23 -1.67 -37.36
N GLU A 456 -5.78 -2.61 -38.15
CA GLU A 456 -4.34 -2.93 -38.29
C GLU A 456 -3.50 -1.73 -38.78
N GLY A 457 -4.14 -0.70 -39.30
CA GLY A 457 -3.49 0.56 -39.71
C GLY A 457 -3.37 1.59 -38.59
N GLY A 458 -3.76 1.23 -37.39
CA GLY A 458 -3.72 2.14 -36.22
C GLY A 458 -5.12 2.63 -35.79
N VAL A 459 -5.10 3.78 -35.14
CA VAL A 459 -6.29 4.48 -34.65
C VAL A 459 -6.52 5.74 -35.49
N ASP A 460 -7.70 5.84 -36.06
CA ASP A 460 -8.14 7.03 -36.81
C ASP A 460 -9.35 7.68 -36.12
N VAL A 461 -9.31 8.99 -35.98
CA VAL A 461 -10.42 9.80 -35.47
C VAL A 461 -10.97 10.64 -36.61
N GLY A 462 -12.03 10.17 -37.18
CA GLY A 462 -12.64 10.72 -38.40
C GLY A 462 -13.39 12.03 -38.20
N ASP A 463 -14.26 12.31 -39.15
CA ASP A 463 -15.04 13.54 -39.19
C ASP A 463 -16.08 13.65 -38.05
N ARG A 464 -16.60 14.87 -37.89
CA ARG A 464 -17.72 15.13 -36.98
C ARG A 464 -18.97 14.41 -37.45
N LEU A 465 -19.62 13.74 -36.52
CA LEU A 465 -20.95 13.19 -36.78
C LEU A 465 -21.97 14.34 -36.88
N THR A 466 -22.47 14.56 -38.09
CA THR A 466 -23.53 15.51 -38.40
C THR A 466 -24.80 14.78 -38.75
N GLY A 467 -25.96 15.42 -38.62
CA GLY A 467 -27.24 14.86 -39.02
C GLY A 467 -27.83 13.78 -38.11
N MET A 468 -27.28 13.60 -36.90
CA MET A 468 -27.80 12.65 -35.90
C MET A 468 -28.11 13.33 -34.56
N ARG A 469 -29.22 12.92 -33.94
CA ARG A 469 -29.55 13.30 -32.54
C ARG A 469 -29.89 12.06 -31.73
N GLY A 470 -29.94 12.20 -30.41
CA GLY A 470 -30.29 11.10 -29.49
C GLY A 470 -29.20 10.06 -29.26
N LEU A 471 -28.00 10.26 -29.78
CA LEU A 471 -26.85 9.36 -29.56
C LEU A 471 -26.53 9.14 -28.08
N LEU A 472 -26.72 10.16 -27.24
CA LEU A 472 -26.46 10.08 -25.79
C LEU A 472 -27.60 9.40 -25.02
N THR A 473 -28.84 9.41 -25.58
CA THR A 473 -30.02 8.76 -24.99
C THR A 473 -30.17 7.31 -25.46
N GLY A 474 -29.32 6.86 -26.40
CA GLY A 474 -29.35 5.48 -26.93
C GLY A 474 -30.39 5.24 -27.99
N ILE A 475 -31.08 6.27 -28.48
CA ILE A 475 -32.02 6.22 -29.59
C ILE A 475 -31.54 7.20 -30.68
N PRO A 476 -30.59 6.78 -31.53
CA PRO A 476 -30.11 7.63 -32.60
C PRO A 476 -31.24 7.85 -33.62
N GLU A 477 -31.48 9.10 -33.96
CA GLU A 477 -32.42 9.50 -35.01
C GLU A 477 -31.65 10.33 -36.04
N GLU A 478 -31.82 10.01 -37.31
CA GLU A 478 -31.35 10.90 -38.38
C GLU A 478 -32.19 12.18 -38.39
N VAL A 479 -31.52 13.31 -38.47
CA VAL A 479 -32.16 14.60 -38.64
C VAL A 479 -31.89 15.01 -40.08
N ASP A 480 -32.93 15.01 -40.91
CA ASP A 480 -32.86 15.63 -42.24
C ASP A 480 -32.39 17.08 -42.08
N ASP A 481 -31.34 17.44 -42.78
CA ASP A 481 -30.91 18.82 -42.92
C ASP A 481 -32.07 19.62 -43.56
N MET A 482 -32.95 20.16 -42.72
CA MET A 482 -33.88 21.17 -43.17
C MET A 482 -33.12 22.49 -43.29
N GLY A 483 -32.76 22.83 -44.50
CA GLY A 483 -32.10 23.95 -45.09
C GLY A 483 -32.04 25.31 -44.39
#